data_95b8f06d7edb4d6975fd0bc62c0b9b20
#
_entry.id   95b8f06d7edb4d6975fd0bc62c0b9b20
#
_cell.length_a   1.000
_cell.length_b   1.000
_cell.length_c   1.000
_cell.angle_alpha   90.00
_cell.angle_beta   90.00
_cell.angle_gamma   90.00
#
_symmetry.space_group_name_H-M   'P 1'
#
loop_
_entity.id
_entity.type
_entity.pdbx_description
1 polymer ?
#
loop_
_entity_poly.entity_id
_entity_poly.type
_entity_poly.pdbx_seq_one_letter_code
_entity_poly.pdbx_strand_id
1 'polypeptide(L)'
;AMVGLPIIEFPTAWAKSRDEYFDKGLAVRDEFRFEALVGTSLAPHAPYTVSDASFERIRVLADQLDIPVHLHLHETLQEVEDAKRETGARPFARMQKLGLVNDHLIAVHMTQLTDSEIAACAEAGVSVAHCAESNLKLASGFSPAERLRRAGVNVAIGTDGCASNNDLDMFGELRT
;
A
#
# COMPACT_ATOMS: atom_id res chain seq x y z
N ALA A 1 -9.55 5.09 14.54
CA ALA A 1 -9.39 4.98 13.08
C ALA A 1 -7.96 5.29 12.68
N MET A 2 -7.49 4.73 11.56
CA MET A 2 -6.25 5.16 10.89
C MET A 2 -6.65 5.81 9.56
N VAL A 3 -6.19 7.04 9.33
CA VAL A 3 -6.52 7.83 8.13
C VAL A 3 -5.30 7.86 7.21
N GLY A 4 -5.46 7.41 5.97
CA GLY A 4 -4.42 7.48 4.96
C GLY A 4 -4.24 8.90 4.44
N LEU A 5 -3.02 9.43 4.49
CA LEU A 5 -2.64 10.72 3.92
C LEU A 5 -2.20 10.47 2.47
N PRO A 6 -3.05 10.78 1.46
CA PRO A 6 -2.78 10.38 0.09
C PRO A 6 -1.57 11.11 -0.49
N ILE A 7 -0.77 10.39 -1.28
CA ILE A 7 0.34 10.95 -2.06
C ILE A 7 0.27 10.40 -3.48
N ILE A 8 0.13 11.29 -4.45
CA ILE A 8 0.06 10.95 -5.86
C ILE A 8 0.65 12.11 -6.69
N GLU A 9 1.26 11.83 -7.83
CA GLU A 9 1.98 12.87 -8.59
C GLU A 9 1.17 13.42 -9.78
N PHE A 10 -0.15 13.47 -9.64
CA PHE A 10 -1.02 14.22 -10.56
C PHE A 10 -2.10 14.97 -9.78
N PRO A 11 -2.66 16.07 -10.35
CA PRO A 11 -3.65 16.87 -9.69
C PRO A 11 -4.96 16.10 -9.42
N THR A 12 -5.51 16.25 -8.21
CA THR A 12 -6.85 15.78 -7.85
C THR A 12 -7.67 16.91 -7.22
N ALA A 13 -8.86 16.58 -6.72
CA ALA A 13 -9.65 17.53 -5.92
C ALA A 13 -8.94 17.89 -4.60
N TRP A 14 -8.15 16.98 -4.04
CA TRP A 14 -7.43 17.19 -2.77
C TRP A 14 -6.21 18.10 -2.90
N ALA A 15 -5.34 17.86 -3.88
CA ALA A 15 -4.11 18.63 -4.06
C ALA A 15 -3.74 18.76 -5.55
N LYS A 16 -3.00 19.81 -5.90
CA LYS A 16 -2.63 20.13 -7.29
C LYS A 16 -1.18 19.82 -7.63
N SER A 17 -0.34 19.54 -6.62
CA SER A 17 1.05 19.18 -6.80
C SER A 17 1.51 18.17 -5.74
N ARG A 18 2.61 17.49 -6.03
CA ARG A 18 3.29 16.59 -5.09
C ARG A 18 3.50 17.24 -3.73
N ASP A 19 4.06 18.43 -3.69
CA ASP A 19 4.39 19.09 -2.43
C ASP A 19 3.12 19.47 -1.65
N GLU A 20 2.05 19.89 -2.34
CA GLU A 20 0.76 20.16 -1.70
C GLU A 20 0.14 18.91 -1.07
N TYR A 21 0.33 17.70 -1.65
CA TYR A 21 -0.09 16.45 -1.01
C TYR A 21 0.63 16.23 0.33
N PHE A 22 1.95 16.41 0.37
CA PHE A 22 2.71 16.29 1.61
C PHE A 22 2.31 17.35 2.64
N ASP A 23 2.22 18.62 2.23
CA ASP A 23 1.92 19.73 3.14
C ASP A 23 0.53 19.57 3.77
N LYS A 24 -0.49 19.27 2.97
CA LYS A 24 -1.86 19.03 3.46
C LYS A 24 -1.94 17.77 4.32
N GLY A 25 -1.29 16.68 3.91
CA GLY A 25 -1.26 15.46 4.69
C GLY A 25 -0.63 15.67 6.06
N LEU A 26 0.54 16.29 6.12
CA LEU A 26 1.21 16.58 7.39
C LEU A 26 0.41 17.56 8.26
N ALA A 27 -0.27 18.54 7.68
CA ALA A 27 -1.17 19.45 8.41
C ALA A 27 -2.32 18.68 9.08
N VAL A 28 -2.98 17.76 8.35
CA VAL A 28 -4.02 16.88 8.93
C VAL A 28 -3.47 16.03 10.07
N ARG A 29 -2.29 15.42 9.87
CA ARG A 29 -1.64 14.65 10.92
C ARG A 29 -1.39 15.51 12.18
N ASP A 30 -0.88 16.72 12.01
CA ASP A 30 -0.56 17.62 13.13
C ASP A 30 -1.81 18.09 13.87
N GLU A 31 -2.91 18.31 13.13
CA GLU A 31 -4.22 18.66 13.72
C GLU A 31 -4.72 17.54 14.64
N PHE A 32 -4.61 16.27 14.22
CA PHE A 32 -5.16 15.12 14.95
C PHE A 32 -4.14 14.35 15.79
N ARG A 33 -2.88 14.79 15.91
CA ARG A 33 -1.80 14.04 16.55
C ARG A 33 -2.01 13.69 18.03
N PHE A 34 -2.91 14.40 18.71
CA PHE A 34 -3.24 14.17 20.13
C PHE A 34 -4.59 13.47 20.31
N GLU A 35 -5.28 13.15 19.22
CA GLU A 35 -6.57 12.45 19.28
C GLU A 35 -6.35 10.95 19.47
N ALA A 36 -6.70 10.44 20.65
CA ALA A 36 -6.46 9.03 21.00
C ALA A 36 -7.11 8.00 20.07
N LEU A 37 -8.16 8.39 19.34
CA LEU A 37 -8.91 7.50 18.44
C LEU A 37 -8.54 7.68 16.95
N VAL A 38 -7.62 8.59 16.62
CA VAL A 38 -7.23 8.91 15.24
C VAL A 38 -5.72 8.73 15.09
N GLY A 39 -5.33 7.74 14.29
CA GLY A 39 -3.97 7.60 13.79
C GLY A 39 -3.88 8.01 12.32
N THR A 40 -2.68 8.19 11.80
CA THR A 40 -2.45 8.49 10.39
C THR A 40 -1.42 7.53 9.79
N SER A 41 -1.51 7.31 8.47
CA SER A 41 -0.50 6.61 7.68
C SER A 41 -0.17 7.43 6.44
N LEU A 42 1.06 7.35 5.93
CA LEU A 42 1.35 7.85 4.59
C LEU A 42 0.77 6.88 3.57
N ALA A 43 -0.01 7.38 2.63
CA ALA A 43 -0.71 6.55 1.65
C ALA A 43 -0.32 6.90 0.20
N PRO A 44 0.93 6.57 -0.22
CA PRO A 44 1.28 6.64 -1.63
C PRO A 44 0.37 5.70 -2.43
N HIS A 45 -0.17 6.19 -3.56
CA HIS A 45 -1.18 5.46 -4.29
C HIS A 45 -0.65 4.12 -4.83
N ALA A 46 0.37 4.16 -5.69
CA ALA A 46 0.93 2.97 -6.32
C ALA A 46 2.36 3.24 -6.86
N PRO A 47 3.17 2.21 -7.12
CA PRO A 47 4.52 2.39 -7.64
C PRO A 47 4.61 3.15 -8.97
N TYR A 48 3.59 3.04 -9.81
CA TYR A 48 3.54 3.69 -11.13
C TYR A 48 2.99 5.13 -11.10
N THR A 49 2.50 5.63 -9.95
CA THR A 49 1.97 6.99 -9.80
C THR A 49 2.79 7.86 -8.85
N VAL A 50 3.87 7.31 -8.29
CA VAL A 50 4.72 7.98 -7.31
C VAL A 50 6.19 7.77 -7.67
N SER A 51 6.96 8.85 -7.72
CA SER A 51 8.39 8.83 -8.07
C SER A 51 9.27 8.29 -6.93
N ASP A 52 10.51 7.88 -7.26
CA ASP A 52 11.51 7.47 -6.29
C ASP A 52 11.79 8.57 -5.26
N ALA A 53 11.89 9.82 -5.69
CA ALA A 53 12.12 10.96 -4.80
C ALA A 53 11.00 11.14 -3.76
N SER A 54 9.74 10.90 -4.16
CA SER A 54 8.61 10.90 -3.22
C SER A 54 8.64 9.69 -2.29
N PHE A 55 8.97 8.51 -2.78
CA PHE A 55 9.12 7.32 -1.94
C PHE A 55 10.27 7.46 -0.93
N GLU A 56 11.38 8.06 -1.30
CA GLU A 56 12.48 8.37 -0.37
C GLU A 56 12.02 9.34 0.73
N ARG A 57 11.26 10.39 0.37
CA ARG A 57 10.66 11.32 1.34
C ARG A 57 9.66 10.61 2.26
N ILE A 58 8.82 9.72 1.70
CA ILE A 58 7.86 8.90 2.46
C ILE A 58 8.58 8.02 3.48
N ARG A 59 9.64 7.33 3.06
CA ARG A 59 10.44 6.49 3.96
C ARG A 59 10.99 7.29 5.13
N VAL A 60 11.63 8.45 4.85
CA VAL A 60 12.17 9.31 5.89
C VAL A 60 11.09 9.79 6.85
N LEU A 61 9.93 10.21 6.34
CA LEU A 61 8.81 10.67 7.16
C LEU A 61 8.19 9.53 7.98
N ALA A 62 8.05 8.34 7.41
CA ALA A 62 7.54 7.16 8.12
C ALA A 62 8.43 6.82 9.32
N ASP A 63 9.77 6.78 9.10
CA ASP A 63 10.75 6.52 10.15
C ASP A 63 10.74 7.62 11.23
N GLN A 64 10.70 8.91 10.84
CA GLN A 64 10.73 10.03 11.78
C GLN A 64 9.47 10.20 12.61
N LEU A 65 8.34 9.87 12.03
CA LEU A 65 7.01 10.06 12.64
C LEU A 65 6.47 8.79 13.28
N ASP A 66 7.15 7.66 13.08
CA ASP A 66 6.75 6.31 13.50
C ASP A 66 5.30 5.99 13.05
N ILE A 67 5.04 6.13 11.74
CA ILE A 67 3.72 5.90 11.15
C ILE A 67 3.80 4.94 9.96
N PRO A 68 2.74 4.13 9.75
CA PRO A 68 2.70 3.19 8.64
C PRO A 68 2.70 3.85 7.26
N VAL A 69 3.14 3.07 6.26
CA VAL A 69 3.01 3.36 4.82
C VAL A 69 2.00 2.39 4.23
N HIS A 70 0.91 2.90 3.65
CA HIS A 70 -0.17 2.13 3.06
C HIS A 70 -0.12 2.25 1.54
N LEU A 71 0.22 1.17 0.83
CA LEU A 71 0.59 1.20 -0.59
C LEU A 71 -0.06 0.05 -1.36
N HIS A 72 -0.74 0.34 -2.49
CA HIS A 72 -1.14 -0.68 -3.46
C HIS A 72 0.12 -1.21 -4.15
N LEU A 73 0.33 -2.52 -4.07
CA LEU A 73 1.56 -3.14 -4.56
C LEU A 73 1.27 -4.52 -5.15
N HIS A 74 1.80 -4.77 -6.35
CA HIS A 74 1.60 -6.03 -7.06
C HIS A 74 0.12 -6.40 -7.20
N GLU A 75 -0.72 -5.40 -7.51
CA GLU A 75 -2.15 -5.60 -7.65
C GLU A 75 -2.48 -6.44 -8.89
N THR A 76 -1.87 -6.10 -10.05
CA THR A 76 -2.15 -6.78 -11.32
C THR A 76 -0.89 -7.32 -11.97
N LEU A 77 -1.06 -8.34 -12.82
CA LEU A 77 0.02 -8.82 -13.67
C LEU A 77 0.53 -7.70 -14.60
N GLN A 78 -0.37 -6.86 -15.11
CA GLN A 78 -0.02 -5.76 -15.99
C GLN A 78 0.92 -4.75 -15.30
N GLU A 79 0.63 -4.37 -14.04
CA GLU A 79 1.52 -3.53 -13.22
C GLU A 79 2.94 -4.08 -13.19
N VAL A 80 3.06 -5.38 -12.92
CA VAL A 80 4.37 -6.04 -12.79
C VAL A 80 5.11 -6.10 -14.14
N GLU A 81 4.41 -6.46 -15.22
CA GLU A 81 5.02 -6.56 -16.54
C GLU A 81 5.41 -5.18 -17.10
N ASP A 82 4.59 -4.16 -16.89
CA ASP A 82 4.92 -2.79 -17.29
C ASP A 82 6.13 -2.25 -16.51
N ALA A 83 6.19 -2.45 -15.20
CA ALA A 83 7.34 -2.06 -14.40
C ALA A 83 8.63 -2.77 -14.86
N LYS A 84 8.57 -4.07 -15.13
CA LYS A 84 9.72 -4.83 -15.67
C LYS A 84 10.18 -4.29 -17.02
N ARG A 85 9.25 -3.96 -17.92
CA ARG A 85 9.55 -3.41 -19.22
C ARG A 85 10.20 -2.02 -19.14
N GLU A 86 9.70 -1.17 -18.25
CA GLU A 86 10.12 0.23 -18.15
C GLU A 86 11.38 0.42 -17.30
N THR A 87 11.51 -0.35 -16.21
CA THR A 87 12.57 -0.16 -15.22
C THR A 87 13.55 -1.35 -15.11
N GLY A 88 13.24 -2.48 -15.74
CA GLY A 88 13.99 -3.72 -15.60
C GLY A 88 13.76 -4.46 -14.28
N ALA A 89 12.88 -3.96 -13.41
CA ALA A 89 12.64 -4.51 -12.06
C ALA A 89 11.15 -4.66 -11.77
N ARG A 90 10.82 -5.59 -10.86
CA ARG A 90 9.47 -5.71 -10.31
C ARG A 90 9.19 -4.57 -9.31
N PRO A 91 7.93 -4.11 -9.14
CA PRO A 91 7.59 -3.07 -8.18
C PRO A 91 8.07 -3.37 -6.75
N PHE A 92 7.95 -4.61 -6.28
CA PHE A 92 8.45 -5.03 -4.97
C PHE A 92 9.96 -4.81 -4.81
N ALA A 93 10.74 -5.21 -5.80
CA ALA A 93 12.20 -5.02 -5.78
C ALA A 93 12.59 -3.52 -5.77
N ARG A 94 11.82 -2.66 -6.45
CA ARG A 94 11.97 -1.21 -6.38
C ARG A 94 11.69 -0.69 -4.96
N MET A 95 10.60 -1.11 -4.33
CA MET A 95 10.28 -0.73 -2.94
C MET A 95 11.33 -1.22 -1.96
N GLN A 96 11.86 -2.43 -2.16
CA GLN A 96 12.95 -2.99 -1.34
C GLN A 96 14.22 -2.14 -1.47
N LYS A 97 14.60 -1.76 -2.68
CA LYS A 97 15.77 -0.89 -2.94
C LYS A 97 15.61 0.49 -2.28
N LEU A 98 14.40 1.03 -2.24
CA LEU A 98 14.08 2.32 -1.60
C LEU A 98 13.93 2.23 -0.07
N GLY A 99 14.06 1.02 0.52
CA GLY A 99 13.96 0.79 1.95
C GLY A 99 12.54 0.84 2.51
N LEU A 100 11.52 0.68 1.66
CA LEU A 100 10.11 0.69 2.05
C LEU A 100 9.56 -0.70 2.41
N VAL A 101 10.29 -1.78 2.09
CA VAL A 101 9.93 -3.14 2.51
C VAL A 101 10.46 -3.33 3.93
N ASN A 102 9.65 -2.94 4.91
CA ASN A 102 9.94 -2.99 6.35
C ASN A 102 8.63 -3.14 7.13
N ASP A 103 8.68 -3.12 8.45
CA ASP A 103 7.56 -3.30 9.38
C ASP A 103 6.54 -2.14 9.39
N HIS A 104 6.88 -0.98 8.82
CA HIS A 104 5.91 0.10 8.58
C HIS A 104 5.03 -0.15 7.35
N LEU A 105 5.40 -1.07 6.44
CA LEU A 105 4.66 -1.26 5.18
C LEU A 105 3.38 -2.07 5.40
N ILE A 106 2.26 -1.50 4.98
CA ILE A 106 0.98 -2.18 4.75
C ILE A 106 0.80 -2.27 3.22
N ALA A 107 1.12 -3.42 2.65
CA ALA A 107 1.01 -3.67 1.21
C ALA A 107 -0.38 -4.20 0.87
N VAL A 108 -1.09 -3.53 -0.05
CA VAL A 108 -2.46 -3.89 -0.44
C VAL A 108 -2.44 -4.74 -1.69
N HIS A 109 -3.37 -5.69 -1.80
CA HIS A 109 -3.59 -6.67 -2.87
C HIS A 109 -2.57 -7.81 -2.91
N MET A 110 -1.32 -7.54 -3.27
CA MET A 110 -0.21 -8.51 -3.32
C MET A 110 -0.55 -9.81 -4.07
N THR A 111 -1.26 -9.70 -5.22
CA THR A 111 -1.74 -10.86 -5.99
C THR A 111 -0.63 -11.55 -6.79
N GLN A 112 0.46 -10.83 -7.12
CA GLN A 112 1.50 -11.25 -8.06
C GLN A 112 2.84 -11.57 -7.37
N LEU A 113 2.82 -12.18 -6.19
CA LEU A 113 4.02 -12.50 -5.43
C LEU A 113 4.73 -13.78 -5.88
N THR A 114 6.06 -13.74 -5.85
CA THR A 114 6.93 -14.92 -5.91
C THR A 114 7.19 -15.48 -4.52
N ASP A 115 7.73 -16.71 -4.42
CA ASP A 115 8.09 -17.31 -3.13
C ASP A 115 9.17 -16.52 -2.39
N SER A 116 10.12 -15.95 -3.13
CA SER A 116 11.18 -15.11 -2.54
C SER A 116 10.62 -13.76 -2.01
N GLU A 117 9.62 -13.19 -2.65
CA GLU A 117 8.97 -11.97 -2.18
C GLU A 117 8.11 -12.25 -0.93
N ILE A 118 7.43 -13.41 -0.85
CA ILE A 118 6.71 -13.83 0.36
C ILE A 118 7.68 -13.98 1.54
N ALA A 119 8.83 -14.65 1.31
CA ALA A 119 9.85 -14.79 2.35
C ALA A 119 10.40 -13.43 2.80
N ALA A 120 10.66 -12.52 1.85
CA ALA A 120 11.12 -11.15 2.17
C ALA A 120 10.08 -10.34 2.95
N CYS A 121 8.78 -10.48 2.65
CA CYS A 121 7.70 -9.87 3.44
C CYS A 121 7.72 -10.35 4.89
N ALA A 122 7.87 -11.66 5.10
CA ALA A 122 7.92 -12.25 6.44
C ALA A 122 9.15 -11.79 7.23
N GLU A 123 10.32 -11.78 6.61
CA GLU A 123 11.57 -11.34 7.23
C GLU A 123 11.53 -9.84 7.61
N ALA A 124 10.95 -9.02 6.75
CA ALA A 124 10.87 -7.57 6.93
C ALA A 124 9.70 -7.13 7.84
N GLY A 125 8.81 -8.02 8.27
CA GLY A 125 7.65 -7.68 9.11
C GLY A 125 6.54 -6.94 8.36
N VAL A 126 6.48 -7.04 7.03
CA VAL A 126 5.43 -6.41 6.20
C VAL A 126 4.06 -6.92 6.59
N SER A 127 3.07 -6.03 6.68
CA SER A 127 1.65 -6.40 6.76
C SER A 127 1.01 -6.37 5.37
N VAL A 128 0.09 -7.30 5.10
CA VAL A 128 -0.64 -7.37 3.83
C VAL A 128 -2.13 -7.16 4.07
N ALA A 129 -2.75 -6.25 3.34
CA ALA A 129 -4.19 -6.08 3.28
C ALA A 129 -4.75 -6.81 2.04
N HIS A 130 -5.44 -7.92 2.27
CA HIS A 130 -6.08 -8.70 1.21
C HIS A 130 -7.49 -8.16 0.94
N CYS A 131 -7.76 -7.78 -0.31
CA CYS A 131 -9.04 -7.24 -0.76
C CYS A 131 -9.64 -8.22 -1.79
N ALA A 132 -10.26 -9.30 -1.30
CA ALA A 132 -10.70 -10.43 -2.13
C ALA A 132 -11.73 -10.02 -3.18
N GLU A 133 -12.79 -9.30 -2.78
CA GLU A 133 -13.84 -8.87 -3.69
C GLU A 133 -13.36 -7.88 -4.74
N SER A 134 -12.50 -6.91 -4.33
CA SER A 134 -11.87 -5.99 -5.28
C SER A 134 -11.03 -6.74 -6.31
N ASN A 135 -10.18 -7.66 -5.85
CA ASN A 135 -9.33 -8.45 -6.73
C ASN A 135 -10.14 -9.27 -7.74
N LEU A 136 -11.27 -9.82 -7.32
CA LEU A 136 -12.19 -10.57 -8.20
C LEU A 136 -12.93 -9.64 -9.17
N LYS A 137 -13.48 -8.53 -8.67
CA LYS A 137 -14.23 -7.57 -9.49
C LYS A 137 -13.39 -6.97 -10.60
N LEU A 138 -12.14 -6.63 -10.30
CA LEU A 138 -11.19 -6.01 -11.24
C LEU A 138 -10.37 -7.04 -12.02
N ALA A 139 -10.53 -8.34 -11.74
CA ALA A 139 -9.73 -9.43 -12.30
C ALA A 139 -8.21 -9.21 -12.08
N SER A 140 -7.84 -8.64 -10.95
CA SER A 140 -6.46 -8.34 -10.58
C SER A 140 -5.62 -9.60 -10.35
N GLY A 141 -6.25 -10.67 -9.87
CA GLY A 141 -5.62 -11.96 -9.56
C GLY A 141 -5.96 -12.46 -8.17
N PHE A 142 -5.35 -13.57 -7.78
CA PHE A 142 -5.52 -14.17 -6.45
C PHE A 142 -4.30 -13.89 -5.57
N SER A 143 -4.52 -13.17 -4.47
CA SER A 143 -3.46 -13.01 -3.46
C SER A 143 -3.15 -14.36 -2.80
N PRO A 144 -1.87 -14.73 -2.63
CA PRO A 144 -1.49 -15.98 -1.96
C PRO A 144 -1.61 -15.88 -0.43
N ALA A 145 -2.79 -15.42 0.08
CA ALA A 145 -3.03 -15.08 1.48
C ALA A 145 -2.64 -16.20 2.45
N GLU A 146 -3.00 -17.47 2.14
CA GLU A 146 -2.64 -18.60 2.99
C GLU A 146 -1.12 -18.87 3.01
N ARG A 147 -0.43 -18.66 1.88
CA ARG A 147 1.04 -18.80 1.83
C ARG A 147 1.74 -17.70 2.63
N LEU A 148 1.25 -16.47 2.53
CA LEU A 148 1.71 -15.33 3.35
C LEU A 148 1.53 -15.63 4.83
N ARG A 149 0.33 -16.06 5.24
CA ARG A 149 0.03 -16.42 6.63
C ARG A 149 0.92 -17.54 7.16
N ARG A 150 1.16 -18.60 6.35
CA ARG A 150 2.06 -19.71 6.72
C ARG A 150 3.53 -19.27 6.85
N ALA A 151 3.94 -18.27 6.07
CA ALA A 151 5.26 -17.66 6.17
C ALA A 151 5.42 -16.74 7.38
N GLY A 152 4.34 -16.46 8.13
CA GLY A 152 4.37 -15.59 9.31
C GLY A 152 4.06 -14.11 9.00
N VAL A 153 3.65 -13.78 7.78
CA VAL A 153 3.22 -12.43 7.42
C VAL A 153 1.88 -12.12 8.10
N ASN A 154 1.75 -10.93 8.66
CA ASN A 154 0.47 -10.42 9.16
C ASN A 154 -0.46 -10.14 7.97
N VAL A 155 -1.56 -10.89 7.86
CA VAL A 155 -2.55 -10.73 6.78
C VAL A 155 -3.86 -10.22 7.37
N ALA A 156 -4.24 -9.02 6.98
CA ALA A 156 -5.54 -8.41 7.25
C ALA A 156 -6.43 -8.49 6.01
N ILE A 157 -7.71 -8.21 6.18
CA ILE A 157 -8.67 -8.06 5.09
C ILE A 157 -9.11 -6.61 4.96
N GLY A 158 -9.48 -6.20 3.76
CA GLY A 158 -10.00 -4.88 3.44
C GLY A 158 -10.98 -4.93 2.28
N THR A 159 -11.93 -4.03 2.26
CA THR A 159 -12.95 -3.95 1.20
C THR A 159 -12.42 -3.24 -0.05
N ASP A 160 -11.30 -2.51 0.06
CA ASP A 160 -10.91 -1.50 -0.92
C ASP A 160 -11.97 -0.38 -1.03
N GLY A 161 -11.94 0.43 -2.08
CA GLY A 161 -12.86 1.55 -2.28
C GLY A 161 -14.17 1.14 -2.96
N CYS A 162 -15.20 2.00 -2.86
CA CYS A 162 -16.52 1.77 -3.45
C CYS A 162 -16.53 1.64 -4.99
N ALA A 163 -15.47 2.05 -5.66
CA ALA A 163 -15.31 1.83 -7.11
C ALA A 163 -14.97 0.38 -7.45
N SER A 164 -14.26 -0.31 -6.57
CA SER A 164 -13.78 -1.68 -6.75
C SER A 164 -14.50 -2.72 -5.88
N ASN A 165 -15.41 -2.29 -5.01
CA ASN A 165 -16.25 -3.15 -4.16
C ASN A 165 -17.71 -2.69 -4.26
N ASN A 166 -18.68 -3.62 -4.18
CA ASN A 166 -20.09 -3.31 -4.42
C ASN A 166 -20.85 -2.87 -3.16
N ASP A 167 -20.47 -3.35 -1.98
CA ASP A 167 -21.22 -3.15 -0.74
C ASP A 167 -20.36 -2.76 0.47
N LEU A 168 -19.03 -2.85 0.34
CA LEU A 168 -18.05 -2.56 1.42
C LEU A 168 -18.31 -3.40 2.68
N ASP A 169 -18.79 -4.65 2.51
CA ASP A 169 -19.09 -5.57 3.61
C ASP A 169 -17.85 -6.37 4.03
N MET A 170 -17.27 -6.06 5.18
CA MET A 170 -16.15 -6.81 5.75
C MET A 170 -16.48 -8.28 6.06
N PHE A 171 -17.74 -8.62 6.33
CA PHE A 171 -18.14 -10.01 6.47
C PHE A 171 -18.29 -10.73 5.12
N GLY A 172 -18.58 -9.98 4.05
CA GLY A 172 -18.49 -10.45 2.66
C GLY A 172 -17.06 -10.86 2.33
N GLU A 173 -16.10 -9.97 2.55
CA GLU A 173 -14.67 -10.24 2.35
C GLU A 173 -14.15 -11.48 3.10
N LEU A 174 -14.65 -11.73 4.31
CA LEU A 174 -14.31 -12.94 5.08
C LEU A 174 -14.85 -14.25 4.51
N ARG A 175 -15.87 -14.20 3.65
CA ARG A 175 -16.50 -15.37 3.04
C ARG A 175 -15.98 -15.67 1.64
N THR A 176 -15.42 -14.64 0.98
CA THR A 176 -14.84 -14.70 -0.36
C THR A 176 -13.46 -15.33 -0.34
#